data_a1e13df0e6fe752f984ae6ac2ba2065c
#
_entry.id   a1e13df0e6fe752f984ae6ac2ba2065c
#
_cell.length_a   1.000
_cell.length_b   1.000
_cell.length_c   1.000
_cell.angle_alpha   90.00
_cell.angle_beta   90.00
_cell.angle_gamma   90.00
#
_symmetry.space_group_name_H-M   'P 1'
#
loop_
_entity.id
_entity.type
_entity.pdbx_description
1 polymer ?
#
loop_
_entity_poly.entity_id
_entity_poly.type
_entity_poly.pdbx_seq_one_letter_code
_entity_poly.pdbx_strand_id
1 'polypeptide(L)'
;PFNPHKAFEMLRKDTDTIVIFIHGFLGSPHQFISLADFVYHMGYACAALLLPGHGGTAKDFAHSSQQQWTEQVHKEVHRYAELYPNVYLVGHSMGGLLAINESICSKANVKGLILLNTAIKIGLKSRSSLYSTKNFFSRNPIYNRIDRYYRENNSVTVDNILYTVGWLPRVVDLTRLSRLAVKNLPKVTVPVLITQSRNDEAVLWRSAETIEK
;
A
#
# COMPACT_ATOMS: atom_id res chain seq x y z
N PRO A 1 -11.53 -22.22 3.06
CA PRO A 1 -10.69 -21.46 3.98
C PRO A 1 -10.83 -19.98 3.66
N PHE A 2 -11.04 -19.16 4.71
CA PHE A 2 -11.12 -17.71 4.58
C PHE A 2 -9.76 -17.19 4.11
N ASN A 3 -9.71 -16.50 2.96
CA ASN A 3 -8.50 -15.83 2.51
C ASN A 3 -8.59 -14.36 2.91
N PRO A 4 -7.83 -13.93 3.93
CA PRO A 4 -7.88 -12.56 4.43
C PRO A 4 -7.27 -11.53 3.46
N HIS A 5 -6.56 -11.99 2.44
CA HIS A 5 -5.83 -11.15 1.50
C HIS A 5 -6.63 -10.75 0.25
N LYS A 6 -7.96 -10.80 0.32
CA LYS A 6 -8.82 -10.36 -0.80
C LYS A 6 -9.14 -8.87 -0.70
N ALA A 7 -9.38 -8.25 -1.87
CA ALA A 7 -10.01 -6.94 -1.91
C ALA A 7 -11.40 -7.03 -1.24
N PHE A 8 -11.81 -5.95 -0.60
CA PHE A 8 -13.14 -5.83 -0.01
C PHE A 8 -13.69 -4.43 -0.21
N GLU A 9 -15.01 -4.33 -0.15
CA GLU A 9 -15.74 -3.06 -0.20
C GLU A 9 -16.88 -3.07 0.81
N MET A 10 -17.15 -1.90 1.37
CA MET A 10 -18.25 -1.62 2.30
C MET A 10 -18.96 -0.38 1.76
N LEU A 11 -19.91 -0.62 0.83
CA LEU A 11 -20.58 0.46 0.11
C LEU A 11 -21.82 0.95 0.87
N ARG A 12 -22.15 2.23 0.68
CA ARG A 12 -23.31 2.91 1.26
C ARG A 12 -23.97 3.77 0.20
N LYS A 13 -25.29 3.91 0.27
CA LYS A 13 -26.08 4.77 -0.62
C LYS A 13 -26.40 6.13 0.02
N ASP A 14 -26.18 6.27 1.31
CA ASP A 14 -26.50 7.43 2.14
C ASP A 14 -25.30 8.38 2.33
N THR A 15 -24.28 8.25 1.50
CA THR A 15 -23.09 9.12 1.48
C THR A 15 -22.68 9.44 0.04
N ASP A 16 -22.06 10.57 -0.16
CA ASP A 16 -21.42 10.99 -1.41
C ASP A 16 -19.89 10.76 -1.41
N THR A 17 -19.39 10.14 -0.36
CA THR A 17 -17.95 10.03 -0.07
C THR A 17 -17.50 8.59 0.08
N ILE A 18 -16.40 8.26 -0.61
CA ILE A 18 -15.70 6.98 -0.46
C ILE A 18 -14.25 7.17 -0.05
N VAL A 19 -13.77 6.28 0.82
CA VAL A 19 -12.36 6.16 1.21
C VAL A 19 -11.78 4.89 0.61
N ILE A 20 -10.76 5.04 -0.25
CA ILE A 20 -10.11 3.94 -0.95
C ILE A 20 -8.74 3.68 -0.31
N PHE A 21 -8.53 2.45 0.16
CA PHE A 21 -7.31 2.01 0.83
C PHE A 21 -6.39 1.26 -0.13
N ILE A 22 -5.11 1.66 -0.17
CA ILE A 22 -4.07 1.10 -1.04
C ILE A 22 -2.92 0.59 -0.19
N HIS A 23 -2.71 -0.73 -0.20
CA HIS A 23 -1.70 -1.39 0.64
C HIS A 23 -0.26 -1.21 0.13
N GLY A 24 0.71 -1.56 0.99
CA GLY A 24 2.13 -1.50 0.70
C GLY A 24 2.69 -2.72 -0.04
N PHE A 25 3.99 -2.66 -0.31
CA PHE A 25 4.77 -3.74 -0.92
C PHE A 25 4.67 -5.02 -0.09
N LEU A 26 4.36 -6.15 -0.71
CA LEU A 26 4.07 -7.45 -0.08
C LEU A 26 2.87 -7.44 0.88
N GLY A 27 2.17 -6.32 1.05
CA GLY A 27 1.00 -6.19 1.90
C GLY A 27 -0.29 -6.68 1.26
N SER A 28 -1.41 -6.42 1.92
CA SER A 28 -2.74 -6.74 1.41
C SER A 28 -3.81 -5.82 2.04
N PRO A 29 -5.05 -5.86 1.54
CA PRO A 29 -6.18 -5.16 2.13
C PRO A 29 -6.45 -5.49 3.60
N HIS A 30 -6.01 -6.68 4.06
CA HIS A 30 -6.18 -7.14 5.43
C HIS A 30 -5.70 -6.11 6.47
N GLN A 31 -4.61 -5.40 6.20
CA GLN A 31 -4.06 -4.37 7.11
C GLN A 31 -5.04 -3.23 7.39
N PHE A 32 -6.05 -3.02 6.55
CA PHE A 32 -7.00 -1.92 6.67
C PHE A 32 -8.37 -2.31 7.23
N ILE A 33 -8.62 -3.58 7.54
CA ILE A 33 -9.95 -4.04 7.98
C ILE A 33 -10.48 -3.20 9.14
N SER A 34 -9.69 -3.04 10.22
CA SER A 34 -10.14 -2.27 11.38
C SER A 34 -10.31 -0.78 11.10
N LEU A 35 -9.46 -0.21 10.24
CA LEU A 35 -9.58 1.21 9.87
C LEU A 35 -10.77 1.44 8.93
N ALA A 36 -11.01 0.55 7.98
CA ALA A 36 -12.15 0.62 7.08
C ALA A 36 -13.47 0.42 7.84
N ASP A 37 -13.51 -0.50 8.80
CA ASP A 37 -14.66 -0.69 9.67
C ASP A 37 -14.98 0.59 10.47
N PHE A 38 -13.96 1.21 11.07
CA PHE A 38 -14.12 2.49 11.77
C PHE A 38 -14.67 3.58 10.83
N VAL A 39 -14.07 3.75 9.64
CA VAL A 39 -14.49 4.77 8.66
C VAL A 39 -15.91 4.51 8.18
N TYR A 40 -16.28 3.23 7.98
CA TYR A 40 -17.64 2.85 7.59
C TYR A 40 -18.67 3.21 8.67
N HIS A 41 -18.36 2.96 9.96
CA HIS A 41 -19.21 3.35 11.07
C HIS A 41 -19.31 4.87 11.26
N MET A 42 -18.33 5.63 10.77
CA MET A 42 -18.39 7.10 10.68
C MET A 42 -19.30 7.62 9.55
N GLY A 43 -19.90 6.73 8.76
CA GLY A 43 -20.87 7.10 7.73
C GLY A 43 -20.30 7.21 6.32
N TYR A 44 -19.08 6.74 6.06
CA TYR A 44 -18.45 6.78 4.74
C TYR A 44 -18.40 5.41 4.07
N ALA A 45 -18.49 5.38 2.75
CA ALA A 45 -18.21 4.17 2.00
C ALA A 45 -16.70 3.88 2.01
N CYS A 46 -16.32 2.61 1.92
CA CYS A 46 -14.93 2.15 1.94
C CYS A 46 -14.66 1.11 0.86
N ALA A 47 -13.45 1.12 0.32
CA ALA A 47 -12.92 0.05 -0.53
C ALA A 47 -11.44 -0.17 -0.24
N ALA A 48 -11.00 -1.41 -0.15
CA ALA A 48 -9.59 -1.75 0.01
C ALA A 48 -9.14 -2.61 -1.18
N LEU A 49 -8.17 -2.09 -1.93
CA LEU A 49 -7.72 -2.65 -3.18
C LEU A 49 -6.69 -3.76 -2.94
N LEU A 50 -6.76 -4.84 -3.72
CA LEU A 50 -5.68 -5.82 -3.83
C LEU A 50 -4.89 -5.54 -5.11
N LEU A 51 -3.61 -5.23 -4.95
CA LEU A 51 -2.72 -4.95 -6.08
C LEU A 51 -2.29 -6.24 -6.79
N PRO A 52 -2.09 -6.22 -8.12
CA PRO A 52 -1.61 -7.37 -8.88
C PRO A 52 -0.36 -8.02 -8.28
N GLY A 53 -0.34 -9.35 -8.27
CA GLY A 53 0.74 -10.16 -7.71
C GLY A 53 0.71 -10.32 -6.18
N HIS A 54 -0.16 -9.58 -5.47
CA HIS A 54 -0.35 -9.73 -4.03
C HIS A 54 -1.51 -10.69 -3.73
N GLY A 55 -1.52 -11.27 -2.53
CA GLY A 55 -2.53 -12.25 -2.11
C GLY A 55 -2.36 -13.65 -2.72
N GLY A 56 -1.26 -13.88 -3.45
CA GLY A 56 -0.96 -15.12 -4.15
C GLY A 56 0.41 -15.69 -3.83
N THR A 57 1.08 -16.25 -4.84
CA THR A 57 2.37 -16.91 -4.71
C THR A 57 3.54 -15.96 -4.98
N ALA A 58 4.76 -16.38 -4.60
CA ALA A 58 6.00 -15.69 -4.94
C ALA A 58 6.16 -15.52 -6.47
N LYS A 59 5.66 -16.47 -7.26
CA LYS A 59 5.63 -16.41 -8.71
C LYS A 59 4.72 -15.29 -9.21
N ASP A 60 3.51 -15.18 -8.67
CA ASP A 60 2.56 -14.14 -9.07
C ASP A 60 3.14 -12.75 -8.81
N PHE A 61 3.77 -12.56 -7.65
CA PHE A 61 4.42 -11.31 -7.32
C PHE A 61 5.62 -11.00 -8.22
N ALA A 62 6.46 -12.00 -8.52
CA ALA A 62 7.60 -11.84 -9.44
C ALA A 62 7.17 -11.38 -10.85
N HIS A 63 6.00 -11.80 -11.31
CA HIS A 63 5.44 -11.44 -12.62
C HIS A 63 4.57 -10.16 -12.59
N SER A 64 4.34 -9.55 -11.44
CA SER A 64 3.67 -8.26 -11.36
C SER A 64 4.60 -7.12 -11.78
N SER A 65 4.10 -5.91 -11.88
CA SER A 65 4.89 -4.72 -12.26
C SER A 65 4.30 -3.44 -11.69
N GLN A 66 5.15 -2.40 -11.61
CA GLN A 66 4.71 -1.03 -11.28
C GLN A 66 3.57 -0.57 -12.19
N GLN A 67 3.63 -0.88 -13.47
CA GLN A 67 2.61 -0.48 -14.43
C GLN A 67 1.27 -1.11 -14.08
N GLN A 68 1.22 -2.41 -13.82
CA GLN A 68 0.00 -3.10 -13.41
C GLN A 68 -0.57 -2.56 -12.10
N TRP A 69 0.28 -2.23 -11.11
CA TRP A 69 -0.17 -1.63 -9.85
C TRP A 69 -0.81 -0.27 -10.07
N THR A 70 -0.17 0.58 -10.91
CA THR A 70 -0.70 1.92 -11.23
C THR A 70 -2.00 1.82 -12.01
N GLU A 71 -2.08 0.96 -13.01
CA GLU A 71 -3.29 0.73 -13.83
C GLU A 71 -4.46 0.21 -12.97
N GLN A 72 -4.19 -0.72 -12.02
CA GLN A 72 -5.21 -1.22 -11.12
C GLN A 72 -5.76 -0.13 -10.21
N VAL A 73 -4.89 0.68 -9.62
CA VAL A 73 -5.32 1.82 -8.77
C VAL A 73 -6.13 2.80 -9.60
N HIS A 74 -5.64 3.19 -10.77
CA HIS A 74 -6.34 4.10 -11.67
C HIS A 74 -7.75 3.59 -12.02
N LYS A 75 -7.84 2.34 -12.47
CA LYS A 75 -9.13 1.70 -12.82
C LYS A 75 -10.11 1.71 -11.66
N GLU A 76 -9.67 1.30 -10.46
CA GLU A 76 -10.58 1.20 -9.31
C GLU A 76 -10.98 2.58 -8.77
N VAL A 77 -10.06 3.55 -8.73
CA VAL A 77 -10.37 4.92 -8.32
C VAL A 77 -11.42 5.52 -9.25
N HIS A 78 -11.29 5.35 -10.56
CA HIS A 78 -12.28 5.82 -11.53
C HIS A 78 -13.62 5.11 -11.38
N ARG A 79 -13.62 3.79 -11.19
CA ARG A 79 -14.85 3.01 -10.97
C ARG A 79 -15.64 3.53 -9.76
N TYR A 80 -14.94 3.83 -8.66
CA TYR A 80 -15.62 4.37 -7.48
C TYR A 80 -15.99 5.85 -7.63
N ALA A 81 -15.25 6.63 -8.39
CA ALA A 81 -15.56 8.03 -8.66
C ALA A 81 -16.86 8.21 -9.49
N GLU A 82 -17.27 7.18 -10.25
CA GLU A 82 -18.58 7.14 -10.91
C GLU A 82 -19.74 6.99 -9.92
N LEU A 83 -19.48 6.39 -8.77
CA LEU A 83 -20.48 6.13 -7.72
C LEU A 83 -20.48 7.20 -6.62
N TYR A 84 -19.32 7.77 -6.35
CA TYR A 84 -19.08 8.70 -5.24
C TYR A 84 -18.34 9.95 -5.73
N PRO A 85 -18.98 11.12 -5.69
CA PRO A 85 -18.36 12.38 -6.16
C PRO A 85 -17.15 12.83 -5.34
N ASN A 86 -17.00 12.34 -4.10
CA ASN A 86 -15.86 12.68 -3.24
C ASN A 86 -15.02 11.43 -2.95
N VAL A 87 -13.80 11.39 -3.44
CA VAL A 87 -12.86 10.28 -3.27
C VAL A 87 -11.72 10.70 -2.36
N TYR A 88 -11.46 9.93 -1.30
CA TYR A 88 -10.27 10.06 -0.46
C TYR A 88 -9.38 8.83 -0.64
N LEU A 89 -8.07 9.02 -0.75
CA LEU A 89 -7.12 7.94 -0.89
C LEU A 89 -6.30 7.78 0.38
N VAL A 90 -6.29 6.58 0.92
CA VAL A 90 -5.44 6.18 2.06
C VAL A 90 -4.38 5.23 1.55
N GLY A 91 -3.12 5.63 1.57
CA GLY A 91 -2.02 4.81 1.07
C GLY A 91 -0.99 4.48 2.14
N HIS A 92 -0.68 3.19 2.33
CA HIS A 92 0.38 2.74 3.20
C HIS A 92 1.65 2.41 2.41
N SER A 93 2.79 2.94 2.81
CA SER A 93 4.09 2.63 2.23
C SER A 93 4.11 2.83 0.70
N MET A 94 4.24 1.79 -0.12
CA MET A 94 4.10 1.83 -1.58
C MET A 94 2.72 2.36 -2.01
N GLY A 95 1.67 2.00 -1.29
CA GLY A 95 0.31 2.50 -1.57
C GLY A 95 0.20 4.03 -1.47
N GLY A 96 0.98 4.66 -0.59
CA GLY A 96 1.08 6.12 -0.52
C GLY A 96 1.72 6.74 -1.76
N LEU A 97 2.72 6.07 -2.37
CA LEU A 97 3.31 6.51 -3.64
C LEU A 97 2.30 6.44 -4.78
N LEU A 98 1.51 5.36 -4.82
CA LEU A 98 0.45 5.18 -5.80
C LEU A 98 -0.65 6.24 -5.61
N ALA A 99 -1.05 6.52 -4.37
CA ALA A 99 -2.05 7.54 -4.06
C ALA A 99 -1.62 8.95 -4.49
N ILE A 100 -0.35 9.33 -4.24
CA ILE A 100 0.22 10.60 -4.70
C ILE A 100 0.15 10.68 -6.24
N ASN A 101 0.61 9.65 -6.93
CA ASN A 101 0.64 9.65 -8.39
C ASN A 101 -0.78 9.68 -8.99
N GLU A 102 -1.72 8.94 -8.40
CA GLU A 102 -3.11 8.91 -8.84
C GLU A 102 -3.80 10.26 -8.66
N SER A 103 -3.57 10.94 -7.55
CA SER A 103 -4.23 12.23 -7.24
C SER A 103 -3.99 13.33 -8.26
N ILE A 104 -2.90 13.23 -9.04
CA ILE A 104 -2.56 14.22 -10.07
C ILE A 104 -2.88 13.76 -11.49
N CYS A 105 -3.05 12.46 -11.71
CA CYS A 105 -3.32 11.87 -13.02
C CYS A 105 -4.81 11.65 -13.25
N SER A 106 -5.56 11.51 -12.17
CA SER A 106 -6.95 11.12 -12.19
C SER A 106 -7.87 12.32 -12.51
N LYS A 107 -8.83 12.10 -13.40
CA LYS A 107 -10.02 12.94 -13.52
C LYS A 107 -11.04 12.63 -12.41
N ALA A 108 -10.81 11.61 -11.60
CA ALA A 108 -11.57 11.34 -10.41
C ALA A 108 -11.40 12.51 -9.44
N ASN A 109 -12.50 12.91 -8.82
CA ASN A 109 -12.53 14.05 -7.92
C ASN A 109 -11.90 13.68 -6.56
N VAL A 110 -10.60 13.43 -6.55
CA VAL A 110 -9.83 13.16 -5.31
C VAL A 110 -9.86 14.41 -4.45
N LYS A 111 -10.36 14.29 -3.22
CA LYS A 111 -10.54 15.38 -2.26
C LYS A 111 -9.45 15.46 -1.21
N GLY A 112 -8.71 14.39 -1.00
CA GLY A 112 -7.62 14.39 -0.04
C GLY A 112 -6.84 13.07 -0.02
N LEU A 113 -5.65 13.15 0.56
CA LEU A 113 -4.72 12.02 0.73
C LEU A 113 -4.45 11.80 2.21
N ILE A 114 -4.41 10.53 2.62
CA ILE A 114 -3.94 10.09 3.93
C ILE A 114 -2.76 9.15 3.69
N LEU A 115 -1.57 9.62 4.02
CA LEU A 115 -0.30 8.98 3.70
C LEU A 115 0.31 8.34 4.97
N LEU A 116 0.27 7.02 5.02
CA LEU A 116 0.71 6.22 6.16
C LEU A 116 2.10 5.64 5.86
N ASN A 117 3.14 6.09 6.57
CA ASN A 117 4.53 5.63 6.38
C ASN A 117 4.92 5.52 4.89
N THR A 118 4.64 6.56 4.10
CA THR A 118 4.84 6.52 2.65
C THR A 118 6.29 6.38 2.27
N ALA A 119 6.61 5.42 1.39
CA ALA A 119 7.96 4.98 1.06
C ALA A 119 8.74 5.93 0.13
N ILE A 120 8.77 7.23 0.44
CA ILE A 120 9.55 8.23 -0.31
C ILE A 120 11.05 7.99 -0.17
N LYS A 121 11.52 7.76 1.05
CA LYS A 121 12.92 7.40 1.34
C LYS A 121 12.97 6.05 2.01
N ILE A 122 13.48 5.08 1.27
CA ILE A 122 13.61 3.70 1.73
C ILE A 122 15.02 3.55 2.30
N GLY A 123 15.12 3.06 3.54
CA GLY A 123 16.37 2.77 4.21
C GLY A 123 16.27 1.44 4.93
N LEU A 124 16.92 0.42 4.38
CA LEU A 124 17.07 -0.83 5.10
C LEU A 124 18.04 -0.61 6.27
N LYS A 125 17.51 -0.49 7.48
CA LYS A 125 18.36 -0.57 8.68
C LYS A 125 18.96 -1.98 8.70
N SER A 126 20.28 -2.09 8.86
CA SER A 126 21.02 -3.35 8.76
C SER A 126 20.46 -4.49 9.65
N ARG A 127 19.82 -4.14 10.76
CA ARG A 127 19.13 -5.09 11.63
C ARG A 127 17.85 -5.66 11.02
N SER A 128 17.02 -4.84 10.37
CA SER A 128 15.78 -5.33 9.74
C SER A 128 16.04 -6.14 8.48
N SER A 129 17.08 -5.82 7.72
CA SER A 129 17.52 -6.63 6.57
C SER A 129 17.99 -8.02 7.02
N LEU A 130 18.75 -8.12 8.12
CA LEU A 130 19.15 -9.41 8.71
C LEU A 130 17.95 -10.19 9.27
N TYR A 131 16.98 -9.52 9.91
CA TYR A 131 15.77 -10.16 10.41
C TYR A 131 14.87 -10.63 9.29
N SER A 132 14.65 -9.80 8.26
CA SER A 132 13.85 -10.18 7.10
C SER A 132 14.43 -11.37 6.35
N THR A 133 15.76 -11.40 6.12
CA THR A 133 16.43 -12.56 5.50
C THR A 133 16.42 -13.78 6.41
N LYS A 134 16.63 -13.63 7.70
CA LYS A 134 16.63 -14.74 8.66
C LYS A 134 15.24 -15.35 8.85
N ASN A 135 14.17 -14.52 8.92
CA ASN A 135 12.79 -14.98 8.98
C ASN A 135 12.30 -15.55 7.66
N PHE A 136 12.79 -15.04 6.55
CA PHE A 136 12.50 -15.54 5.22
C PHE A 136 13.03 -16.97 5.01
N PHE A 137 14.19 -17.31 5.59
CA PHE A 137 14.82 -18.64 5.51
C PHE A 137 14.52 -19.57 6.68
N SER A 138 13.91 -19.09 7.76
CA SER A 138 13.67 -19.90 8.94
C SER A 138 12.32 -20.62 8.87
N ARG A 139 12.37 -21.96 8.88
CA ARG A 139 11.20 -22.83 9.08
C ARG A 139 10.72 -22.89 10.53
N ASN A 140 11.33 -22.14 11.43
CA ASN A 140 11.04 -22.20 12.85
C ASN A 140 9.88 -21.29 13.29
N PRO A 141 9.13 -21.69 14.34
CA PRO A 141 7.99 -20.93 14.83
C PRO A 141 8.41 -19.58 15.42
N ILE A 142 7.52 -18.65 15.29
CA ILE A 142 7.58 -17.24 15.65
C ILE A 142 7.93 -17.06 17.12
N TYR A 143 8.98 -16.32 17.42
CA TYR A 143 9.38 -16.03 18.79
C TYR A 143 9.01 -14.62 19.30
N ASN A 144 8.50 -13.71 18.44
CA ASN A 144 8.11 -12.37 18.87
C ASN A 144 6.90 -11.78 18.12
N ARG A 145 6.35 -10.66 18.64
CA ARG A 145 5.19 -9.95 18.08
C ARG A 145 5.42 -9.43 16.64
N ILE A 146 6.66 -9.09 16.32
CA ILE A 146 7.05 -8.52 15.03
C ILE A 146 6.97 -9.60 13.95
N ASP A 147 7.48 -10.82 14.23
CA ASP A 147 7.42 -11.94 13.29
C ASP A 147 5.98 -12.34 12.98
N ARG A 148 5.09 -12.27 13.98
CA ARG A 148 3.66 -12.53 13.81
C ARG A 148 3.06 -11.47 12.88
N TYR A 149 3.33 -10.19 13.13
CA TYR A 149 2.82 -9.09 12.32
C TYR A 149 3.22 -9.23 10.85
N TYR A 150 4.50 -9.51 10.56
CA TYR A 150 4.98 -9.70 9.19
C TYR A 150 4.36 -10.91 8.50
N ARG A 151 4.10 -12.01 9.21
CA ARG A 151 3.44 -13.18 8.63
C ARG A 151 1.94 -12.95 8.37
N GLU A 152 1.27 -12.27 9.27
CA GLU A 152 -0.16 -11.96 9.13
C GLU A 152 -0.43 -10.91 8.04
N ASN A 153 0.54 -10.00 7.80
CA ASN A 153 0.39 -8.92 6.82
C ASN A 153 1.11 -9.18 5.49
N ASN A 154 2.01 -10.18 5.42
CA ASN A 154 2.60 -10.60 4.15
C ASN A 154 1.58 -11.44 3.38
N SER A 155 1.14 -10.92 2.26
CA SER A 155 0.14 -11.57 1.41
C SER A 155 0.71 -12.54 0.38
N VAL A 156 2.04 -12.61 0.25
CA VAL A 156 2.73 -13.42 -0.76
C VAL A 156 3.31 -14.68 -0.14
N THR A 157 2.80 -15.84 -0.54
CA THR A 157 3.32 -17.14 -0.09
C THR A 157 4.58 -17.51 -0.87
N VAL A 158 5.65 -17.86 -0.16
CA VAL A 158 6.88 -18.35 -0.78
C VAL A 158 6.78 -19.88 -0.93
N ASP A 159 6.29 -20.30 -2.07
CA ASP A 159 6.18 -21.69 -2.50
C ASP A 159 7.48 -22.22 -3.13
N ASN A 160 8.22 -21.33 -3.81
CA ASN A 160 9.53 -21.64 -4.38
C ASN A 160 10.47 -20.44 -4.23
N ILE A 161 11.61 -20.67 -3.54
CA ILE A 161 12.61 -19.66 -3.24
C ILE A 161 13.23 -19.02 -4.49
N LEU A 162 13.28 -19.74 -5.62
CA LEU A 162 13.84 -19.22 -6.86
C LEU A 162 13.05 -18.01 -7.39
N TYR A 163 11.75 -17.95 -7.12
CA TYR A 163 10.93 -16.79 -7.51
C TYR A 163 11.26 -15.52 -6.71
N THR A 164 11.91 -15.64 -5.56
CA THR A 164 12.31 -14.45 -4.77
C THR A 164 13.40 -13.64 -5.46
N VAL A 165 14.21 -14.26 -6.34
CA VAL A 165 15.15 -13.55 -7.21
C VAL A 165 14.39 -12.64 -8.18
N GLY A 166 13.21 -13.06 -8.64
CA GLY A 166 12.30 -12.26 -9.46
C GLY A 166 11.70 -11.03 -8.74
N TRP A 167 11.90 -10.89 -7.43
CA TRP A 167 11.47 -9.70 -6.69
C TRP A 167 12.42 -8.51 -6.83
N LEU A 168 13.68 -8.73 -7.23
CA LEU A 168 14.62 -7.63 -7.47
C LEU A 168 14.09 -6.59 -8.46
N PRO A 169 13.50 -6.94 -9.61
CA PRO A 169 12.82 -5.97 -10.46
C PRO A 169 11.68 -5.22 -9.76
N ARG A 170 10.97 -5.87 -8.83
CA ARG A 170 9.88 -5.22 -8.04
C ARG A 170 10.42 -4.18 -7.07
N VAL A 171 11.59 -4.41 -6.50
CA VAL A 171 12.28 -3.40 -5.68
C VAL A 171 12.72 -2.20 -6.55
N VAL A 172 13.17 -2.45 -7.77
CA VAL A 172 13.48 -1.39 -8.74
C VAL A 172 12.21 -0.61 -9.10
N ASP A 173 11.09 -1.30 -9.32
CA ASP A 173 9.79 -0.68 -9.58
C ASP A 173 9.32 0.19 -8.41
N LEU A 174 9.48 -0.26 -7.18
CA LEU A 174 9.21 0.54 -5.99
C LEU A 174 10.06 1.82 -5.95
N THR A 175 11.33 1.72 -6.30
CA THR A 175 12.23 2.89 -6.38
C THR A 175 11.80 3.87 -7.48
N ARG A 176 11.34 3.37 -8.62
CA ARG A 176 10.80 4.19 -9.71
C ARG A 176 9.52 4.91 -9.28
N LEU A 177 8.61 4.21 -8.60
CA LEU A 177 7.40 4.81 -8.01
C LEU A 177 7.75 5.93 -7.04
N SER A 178 8.72 5.72 -6.15
CA SER A 178 9.17 6.74 -5.21
C SER A 178 9.68 7.98 -5.94
N ARG A 179 10.56 7.82 -6.92
CA ARG A 179 11.08 8.94 -7.72
C ARG A 179 9.96 9.70 -8.45
N LEU A 180 9.00 8.96 -9.00
CA LEU A 180 7.85 9.55 -9.69
C LEU A 180 6.97 10.33 -8.70
N ALA A 181 6.69 9.79 -7.52
CA ALA A 181 5.93 10.46 -6.48
C ALA A 181 6.61 11.77 -6.04
N VAL A 182 7.93 11.74 -5.78
CA VAL A 182 8.70 12.96 -5.44
C VAL A 182 8.58 14.03 -6.52
N LYS A 183 8.71 13.64 -7.80
CA LYS A 183 8.54 14.56 -8.94
C LYS A 183 7.13 15.16 -9.00
N ASN A 184 6.15 14.43 -8.53
CA ASN A 184 4.74 14.79 -8.60
C ASN A 184 4.23 15.52 -7.35
N LEU A 185 4.90 15.43 -6.22
CA LEU A 185 4.50 16.13 -4.98
C LEU A 185 4.13 17.62 -5.20
N PRO A 186 4.93 18.42 -5.92
CA PRO A 186 4.60 19.84 -6.16
C PRO A 186 3.31 20.07 -6.96
N LYS A 187 2.74 19.03 -7.56
CA LYS A 187 1.49 19.10 -8.33
C LYS A 187 0.27 18.67 -7.50
N VAL A 188 0.48 18.16 -6.29
CA VAL A 188 -0.61 17.78 -5.39
C VAL A 188 -1.25 19.04 -4.84
N THR A 189 -2.52 19.26 -5.15
CA THR A 189 -3.29 20.45 -4.74
C THR A 189 -4.34 20.16 -3.68
N VAL A 190 -4.53 18.90 -3.34
CA VAL A 190 -5.50 18.46 -2.35
C VAL A 190 -4.89 18.41 -0.93
N PRO A 191 -5.69 18.54 0.13
CA PRO A 191 -5.22 18.35 1.50
C PRO A 191 -4.54 16.99 1.70
N VAL A 192 -3.43 16.98 2.43
CA VAL A 192 -2.65 15.77 2.72
C VAL A 192 -2.47 15.61 4.22
N LEU A 193 -2.91 14.48 4.77
CA LEU A 193 -2.57 14.05 6.12
C LEU A 193 -1.40 13.07 6.05
N ILE A 194 -0.32 13.35 6.78
CA ILE A 194 0.88 12.52 6.82
C ILE A 194 1.01 11.90 8.20
N THR A 195 1.15 10.58 8.26
CA THR A 195 1.56 9.87 9.48
C THR A 195 2.84 9.08 9.21
N GLN A 196 3.86 9.30 10.03
CA GLN A 196 5.16 8.67 9.85
C GLN A 196 5.76 8.25 11.20
N SER A 197 6.05 6.97 11.33
CA SER A 197 6.80 6.46 12.48
C SER A 197 8.27 6.84 12.40
N ARG A 198 8.84 7.34 13.51
CA ARG A 198 10.28 7.58 13.62
C ARG A 198 11.10 6.28 13.70
N ASN A 199 10.45 5.20 14.14
CA ASN A 199 11.07 3.90 14.33
C ASN A 199 10.68 2.88 13.25
N ASP A 200 10.16 3.35 12.11
CA ASP A 200 9.91 2.48 10.97
C ASP A 200 11.22 1.82 10.51
N GLU A 201 11.15 0.53 10.20
CA GLU A 201 12.32 -0.27 9.87
C GLU A 201 12.72 -0.16 8.39
N ALA A 202 11.77 0.15 7.52
CA ALA A 202 11.93 0.18 6.08
C ALA A 202 11.85 1.59 5.49
N VAL A 203 11.00 2.44 6.07
CA VAL A 203 10.78 3.81 5.58
C VAL A 203 11.41 4.82 6.53
N LEU A 204 12.33 5.60 6.02
CA LEU A 204 12.99 6.64 6.82
C LEU A 204 11.98 7.75 7.17
N TRP A 205 11.99 8.20 8.43
CA TRP A 205 11.13 9.29 8.93
C TRP A 205 11.25 10.60 8.10
N ARG A 206 12.42 10.81 7.46
CA ARG A 206 12.64 11.89 6.50
C ARG A 206 11.76 11.83 5.24
N SER A 207 10.98 10.77 5.06
CA SER A 207 9.95 10.71 4.01
C SER A 207 8.89 11.76 4.25
N ALA A 208 8.42 11.93 5.49
CA ALA A 208 7.46 12.97 5.86
C ALA A 208 7.97 14.38 5.54
N GLU A 209 9.21 14.69 5.92
CA GLU A 209 9.84 16.00 5.60
C GLU A 209 9.91 16.30 4.09
N THR A 210 9.98 15.25 3.27
CA THR A 210 10.01 15.41 1.81
C THR A 210 8.61 15.66 1.25
N ILE A 211 7.56 15.11 1.89
CA ILE A 211 6.17 15.32 1.48
C ILE A 211 5.65 16.68 1.94
N GLU A 212 6.12 17.18 3.08
CA GLU A 212 5.72 18.47 3.66
C GLU A 212 6.20 19.70 2.87
N LYS A 213 7.24 19.55 2.05
CA LYS A 213 7.86 20.62 1.24
C LYS A 213 7.11 20.89 -0.06
#